data_d7beff3679b4652d9705405c0c9840e0
#
_entry.id   d7beff3679b4652d9705405c0c9840e0
#
_cell.length_a   1.000
_cell.length_b   1.000
_cell.length_c   1.000
_cell.angle_alpha   90.00
_cell.angle_beta   90.00
_cell.angle_gamma   90.00
#
_symmetry.space_group_name_H-M   'P 1'
#
loop_
_entity.id
_entity.type
_entity.pdbx_description
1 polymer ?
#
loop_
_entity_poly.entity_id
_entity_poly.type
_entity_poly.pdbx_seq_one_letter_code
_entity_poly.pdbx_strand_id
1 'polypeptide(L)'
;MEFWFSEFHTPDVKHSIRVNRQLYSKQSDYQRIDIFETPEFGRVLTLDGNVMLTERDEFIYDEMIVHVPMAVHKEAKDILVIGAGDGGVVRELTRYDRVERIDLVEMDPQVVEACRAYLPGNACRMDDRRVHIYFENALKYIRRCEEEYDLIIVDSSDPFGPSEGLFTREFYGSCFNALKEDGIMVNQQGSPFYAEDASAMQRSHKRIASTFPISRVYQAHIPTFAAGYWLFGFASKKYHPIDDLDAAAWKALNMRTRYYTTKLHVGAFYLPAFLEQMLEEVE
;
A
#
# COMPACT_ATOMS: atom_id res chain seq x y z
N MET A 1 -12.86 11.99 32.08
CA MET A 1 -13.42 10.93 31.18
C MET A 1 -12.36 10.65 30.16
N GLU A 2 -12.06 9.38 29.88
CA GLU A 2 -11.11 8.98 28.83
C GLU A 2 -11.89 8.46 27.62
N PHE A 3 -11.44 8.81 26.44
CA PHE A 3 -12.02 8.33 25.19
C PHE A 3 -11.01 7.38 24.51
N TRP A 4 -11.51 6.25 24.04
CA TRP A 4 -10.75 5.23 23.36
C TRP A 4 -11.41 4.92 22.02
N PHE A 5 -10.65 5.01 20.94
CA PHE A 5 -11.00 4.40 19.67
C PHE A 5 -10.65 2.91 19.76
N SER A 6 -11.50 2.05 19.23
CA SER A 6 -11.26 0.60 19.18
C SER A 6 -11.54 0.07 17.80
N GLU A 7 -10.54 -0.55 17.21
CA GLU A 7 -10.64 -1.32 15.98
C GLU A 7 -10.80 -2.80 16.35
N PHE A 8 -11.76 -3.47 15.74
CA PHE A 8 -12.01 -4.89 15.97
C PHE A 8 -11.44 -5.70 14.80
N HIS A 9 -10.41 -6.50 15.08
CA HIS A 9 -9.83 -7.41 14.10
C HIS A 9 -10.62 -8.72 13.98
N THR A 10 -11.22 -9.15 15.11
CA THR A 10 -12.15 -10.27 15.19
C THR A 10 -13.20 -9.93 16.26
N PRO A 11 -14.30 -10.71 16.40
CA PRO A 11 -15.22 -10.53 17.51
C PRO A 11 -14.56 -10.57 18.89
N ASP A 12 -13.40 -11.25 19.00
CA ASP A 12 -12.71 -11.51 20.26
C ASP A 12 -11.41 -10.70 20.43
N VAL A 13 -10.95 -10.00 19.39
CA VAL A 13 -9.69 -9.25 19.40
C VAL A 13 -9.90 -7.83 18.91
N LYS A 14 -9.48 -6.88 19.75
CA LYS A 14 -9.48 -5.45 19.37
C LYS A 14 -8.17 -4.77 19.74
N HIS A 15 -7.80 -3.80 18.94
CA HIS A 15 -6.77 -2.82 19.26
C HIS A 15 -7.44 -1.51 19.70
N SER A 16 -6.96 -0.89 20.77
CA SER A 16 -7.54 0.35 21.27
C SER A 16 -6.48 1.43 21.47
N ILE A 17 -6.77 2.62 20.97
CA ILE A 17 -5.90 3.80 21.07
C ILE A 17 -6.65 4.88 21.84
N ARG A 18 -6.00 5.48 22.86
CA ARG A 18 -6.57 6.61 23.59
C ARG A 18 -6.64 7.85 22.68
N VAL A 19 -7.79 8.51 22.68
CA VAL A 19 -8.09 9.66 21.85
C VAL A 19 -8.21 10.92 22.70
N ASN A 20 -7.54 12.01 22.32
CA ASN A 20 -7.73 13.33 22.91
C ASN A 20 -9.00 13.99 22.38
N ARG A 21 -9.18 13.98 21.06
CA ARG A 21 -10.35 14.52 20.37
C ARG A 21 -10.48 13.95 18.97
N GLN A 22 -11.70 13.96 18.45
CA GLN A 22 -11.99 13.73 17.05
C GLN A 22 -11.84 15.06 16.30
N LEU A 23 -11.00 15.06 15.26
CA LEU A 23 -10.72 16.24 14.43
C LEU A 23 -11.66 16.33 13.23
N TYR A 24 -12.03 15.17 12.68
CA TYR A 24 -12.89 15.07 11.53
C TYR A 24 -13.73 13.79 11.62
N SER A 25 -14.96 13.87 11.13
CA SER A 25 -15.85 12.72 10.97
C SER A 25 -16.87 13.02 9.89
N LYS A 26 -16.90 12.19 8.86
CA LYS A 26 -17.86 12.33 7.78
C LYS A 26 -18.16 10.99 7.14
N GLN A 27 -19.43 10.78 6.80
CA GLN A 27 -19.85 9.70 5.92
C GLN A 27 -19.80 10.24 4.49
N SER A 28 -18.95 9.63 3.64
CA SER A 28 -18.97 9.85 2.21
C SER A 28 -19.97 8.91 1.52
N ASP A 29 -20.05 8.98 0.21
CA ASP A 29 -20.83 8.02 -0.58
C ASP A 29 -20.24 6.61 -0.56
N TYR A 30 -18.99 6.46 -0.09
CA TYR A 30 -18.22 5.23 -0.15
C TYR A 30 -17.96 4.63 1.24
N GLN A 31 -17.61 5.47 2.23
CA GLN A 31 -17.12 5.02 3.52
C GLN A 31 -17.22 6.11 4.59
N ARG A 32 -17.08 5.73 5.83
CA ARG A 32 -16.92 6.66 6.94
C ARG A 32 -15.46 7.02 7.12
N ILE A 33 -15.15 8.32 7.16
CA ILE A 33 -13.81 8.86 7.34
C ILE A 33 -13.76 9.54 8.71
N ASP A 34 -12.91 9.04 9.61
CA ASP A 34 -12.65 9.68 10.89
C ASP A 34 -11.17 10.01 11.05
N ILE A 35 -10.86 11.18 11.63
CA ILE A 35 -9.49 11.55 11.99
C ILE A 35 -9.48 11.92 13.47
N PHE A 36 -8.62 11.25 14.24
CA PHE A 36 -8.46 11.45 15.66
C PHE A 36 -7.10 12.04 15.98
N GLU A 37 -7.04 12.90 17.00
CA GLU A 37 -5.81 13.31 17.65
C GLU A 37 -5.55 12.41 18.86
N THR A 38 -4.39 11.79 18.90
CA THR A 38 -3.99 10.87 19.97
C THR A 38 -2.71 11.33 20.64
N PRO A 39 -2.50 11.01 21.94
CA PRO A 39 -1.28 11.42 22.63
C PRO A 39 -0.06 10.61 22.21
N GLU A 40 -0.21 9.38 21.74
CA GLU A 40 0.90 8.46 21.46
C GLU A 40 1.25 8.41 19.98
N PHE A 41 0.25 8.43 19.09
CA PHE A 41 0.45 8.18 17.65
C PHE A 41 0.29 9.43 16.76
N GLY A 42 0.07 10.62 17.39
CA GLY A 42 -0.26 11.82 16.63
C GLY A 42 -1.67 11.72 16.05
N ARG A 43 -1.86 12.12 14.82
CA ARG A 43 -3.14 11.98 14.13
C ARG A 43 -3.28 10.58 13.55
N VAL A 44 -4.49 10.05 13.66
CA VAL A 44 -4.86 8.70 13.19
C VAL A 44 -6.00 8.85 12.20
N LEU A 45 -5.83 8.32 11.01
CA LEU A 45 -6.89 8.19 10.01
C LEU A 45 -7.54 6.82 10.13
N THR A 46 -8.85 6.79 10.15
CA THR A 46 -9.60 5.53 10.05
C THR A 46 -10.65 5.61 8.93
N LEU A 47 -10.82 4.50 8.22
CA LEU A 47 -11.86 4.30 7.22
C LEU A 47 -12.76 3.15 7.68
N ASP A 48 -14.06 3.39 7.79
CA ASP A 48 -15.05 2.44 8.33
C ASP A 48 -14.66 1.80 9.68
N GLY A 49 -13.87 2.55 10.50
CA GLY A 49 -13.42 2.10 11.79
C GLY A 49 -12.12 1.26 11.77
N ASN A 50 -11.47 1.09 10.62
CA ASN A 50 -10.18 0.45 10.49
C ASN A 50 -9.06 1.50 10.43
N VAL A 51 -7.96 1.28 11.14
CA VAL A 51 -6.80 2.18 11.13
C VAL A 51 -6.09 2.07 9.78
N MET A 52 -6.02 3.19 9.06
CA MET A 52 -5.30 3.27 7.79
C MET A 52 -3.87 3.75 7.99
N LEU A 53 -3.67 4.75 8.84
CA LEU A 53 -2.34 5.27 9.17
C LEU A 53 -2.34 6.03 10.50
N THR A 54 -1.15 6.18 11.06
CA THR A 54 -0.85 7.14 12.13
C THR A 54 0.36 7.98 11.77
N GLU A 55 0.44 9.23 12.21
CA GLU A 55 1.61 10.09 11.96
C GLU A 55 2.92 9.50 12.52
N ARG A 56 2.82 8.55 13.45
CA ARG A 56 3.98 7.96 14.10
C ARG A 56 4.63 6.84 13.29
N ASP A 57 3.86 6.01 12.61
CA ASP A 57 4.36 4.79 11.95
C ASP A 57 4.02 4.64 10.46
N GLU A 58 3.30 5.60 9.84
CA GLU A 58 2.95 5.59 8.42
C GLU A 58 4.13 5.34 7.50
N PHE A 59 5.30 5.89 7.84
CA PHE A 59 6.51 5.78 7.03
C PHE A 59 6.96 4.33 6.80
N ILE A 60 6.58 3.41 7.69
CA ILE A 60 6.94 2.00 7.55
C ILE A 60 6.26 1.42 6.33
N TYR A 61 4.96 1.67 6.21
CA TYR A 61 4.15 1.23 5.09
C TYR A 61 4.59 1.90 3.79
N ASP A 62 4.62 3.23 3.78
CA ASP A 62 4.91 4.04 2.60
C ASP A 62 6.30 3.76 2.03
N GLU A 63 7.31 3.67 2.90
CA GLU A 63 8.67 3.34 2.47
C GLU A 63 8.76 1.91 1.90
N MET A 64 8.08 0.94 2.48
CA MET A 64 8.17 -0.44 2.01
C MET A 64 7.41 -0.68 0.71
N ILE A 65 6.23 -0.11 0.55
CA ILE A 65 5.44 -0.30 -0.69
C ILE A 65 6.07 0.44 -1.88
N VAL A 66 6.80 1.55 -1.64
CA VAL A 66 7.42 2.36 -2.69
C VAL A 66 8.87 1.95 -2.94
N HIS A 67 9.70 1.90 -1.91
CA HIS A 67 11.14 1.75 -2.13
C HIS A 67 11.56 0.35 -2.54
N VAL A 68 10.79 -0.68 -2.17
CA VAL A 68 11.07 -2.06 -2.62
C VAL A 68 11.02 -2.15 -4.15
N PRO A 69 9.94 -1.83 -4.85
CA PRO A 69 9.93 -1.90 -6.31
C PRO A 69 10.85 -0.86 -6.97
N MET A 70 10.96 0.35 -6.42
CA MET A 70 11.79 1.41 -6.98
C MET A 70 13.29 1.12 -6.91
N ALA A 71 13.75 0.30 -5.97
CA ALA A 71 15.15 -0.12 -5.88
C ALA A 71 15.49 -1.25 -6.86
N VAL A 72 14.48 -1.95 -7.38
CA VAL A 72 14.60 -3.02 -8.37
C VAL A 72 14.45 -2.45 -9.79
N HIS A 73 13.38 -1.68 -10.05
CA HIS A 73 13.13 -1.07 -11.35
C HIS A 73 13.75 0.34 -11.41
N LYS A 74 15.04 0.40 -11.67
CA LYS A 74 15.80 1.65 -11.65
C LYS A 74 15.44 2.66 -12.76
N GLU A 75 14.73 2.24 -13.79
CA GLU A 75 14.31 3.09 -14.90
C GLU A 75 12.83 3.49 -14.83
N ALA A 76 12.11 3.12 -13.74
CA ALA A 76 10.70 3.43 -13.60
C ALA A 76 10.43 4.94 -13.62
N LYS A 77 9.53 5.38 -14.51
CA LYS A 77 9.15 6.77 -14.78
C LYS A 77 7.65 7.02 -14.70
N ASP A 78 6.85 6.11 -15.27
CA ASP A 78 5.40 6.19 -15.34
C ASP A 78 4.80 5.26 -14.29
N ILE A 79 4.12 5.83 -13.31
CA ILE A 79 3.64 5.07 -12.15
C ILE A 79 2.15 5.27 -11.98
N LEU A 80 1.43 4.17 -11.82
CA LEU A 80 0.04 4.17 -11.40
C LEU A 80 -0.04 3.82 -9.91
N VAL A 81 -0.79 4.64 -9.18
CA VAL A 81 -1.12 4.40 -7.77
C VAL A 81 -2.64 4.26 -7.67
N ILE A 82 -3.10 3.15 -7.13
CA ILE A 82 -4.52 2.85 -6.93
C ILE A 82 -4.80 2.88 -5.43
N GLY A 83 -5.71 3.74 -5.00
CA GLY A 83 -5.91 4.10 -3.60
C GLY A 83 -4.92 5.16 -3.14
N ALA A 84 -4.38 5.04 -1.94
CA ALA A 84 -3.39 5.98 -1.38
C ALA A 84 -3.87 7.45 -1.30
N GLY A 85 -5.15 7.67 -1.06
CA GLY A 85 -5.75 9.00 -0.98
C GLY A 85 -5.18 9.89 0.15
N ASP A 86 -4.43 9.31 1.07
CA ASP A 86 -3.70 10.04 2.11
C ASP A 86 -2.44 10.76 1.61
N GLY A 87 -1.82 10.30 0.51
CA GLY A 87 -0.68 10.92 -0.17
C GLY A 87 0.70 10.44 0.28
N GLY A 88 0.81 9.50 1.20
CA GLY A 88 2.09 8.99 1.68
C GLY A 88 2.91 8.30 0.59
N VAL A 89 2.27 7.44 -0.20
CA VAL A 89 2.87 6.78 -1.38
C VAL A 89 3.35 7.83 -2.40
N VAL A 90 2.52 8.83 -2.70
CA VAL A 90 2.87 9.92 -3.62
C VAL A 90 4.06 10.72 -3.09
N ARG A 91 4.11 10.99 -1.78
CA ARG A 91 5.24 11.65 -1.13
C ARG A 91 6.54 10.91 -1.38
N GLU A 92 6.56 9.60 -1.17
CA GLU A 92 7.75 8.78 -1.36
C GLU A 92 8.15 8.66 -2.84
N LEU A 93 7.21 8.50 -3.76
CA LEU A 93 7.47 8.45 -5.21
C LEU A 93 8.07 9.76 -5.74
N THR A 94 7.57 10.91 -5.29
CA THR A 94 8.07 12.23 -5.75
C THR A 94 9.51 12.53 -5.34
N ARG A 95 10.10 11.73 -4.44
CA ARG A 95 11.53 11.82 -4.05
C ARG A 95 12.49 11.30 -5.13
N TYR A 96 11.97 10.61 -6.12
CA TYR A 96 12.76 10.11 -7.24
C TYR A 96 12.70 11.09 -8.41
N ASP A 97 13.82 11.74 -8.73
CA ASP A 97 13.89 12.73 -9.82
C ASP A 97 13.55 12.12 -11.20
N ARG A 98 13.79 10.80 -11.36
CA ARG A 98 13.50 10.07 -12.60
C ARG A 98 12.01 9.83 -12.85
N VAL A 99 11.17 9.92 -11.82
CA VAL A 99 9.72 9.76 -11.98
C VAL A 99 9.17 10.96 -12.74
N GLU A 100 8.51 10.70 -13.86
CA GLU A 100 7.98 11.69 -14.77
C GLU A 100 6.46 11.86 -14.62
N ARG A 101 5.73 10.77 -14.30
CA ARG A 101 4.27 10.76 -14.16
C ARG A 101 3.84 9.86 -12.99
N ILE A 102 2.91 10.35 -12.20
CA ILE A 102 2.21 9.61 -11.16
C ILE A 102 0.71 9.82 -11.37
N ASP A 103 0.03 8.79 -11.84
CA ASP A 103 -1.42 8.78 -11.94
C ASP A 103 -1.98 8.16 -10.65
N LEU A 104 -2.66 8.97 -9.84
CA LEU A 104 -3.30 8.54 -8.61
C LEU A 104 -4.79 8.35 -8.86
N VAL A 105 -5.27 7.13 -8.73
CA VAL A 105 -6.69 6.78 -8.91
C VAL A 105 -7.30 6.48 -7.55
N GLU A 106 -8.06 7.44 -7.03
CA GLU A 106 -8.77 7.35 -5.76
C GLU A 106 -10.28 7.46 -6.01
N MET A 107 -11.04 6.58 -5.38
CA MET A 107 -12.49 6.57 -5.59
C MET A 107 -13.20 7.64 -4.76
N ASP A 108 -12.69 7.95 -3.57
CA ASP A 108 -13.31 8.86 -2.62
C ASP A 108 -12.55 10.20 -2.52
N PRO A 109 -13.01 11.28 -3.19
CA PRO A 109 -12.36 12.58 -3.13
C PRO A 109 -12.31 13.16 -1.71
N GLN A 110 -13.22 12.73 -0.82
CA GLN A 110 -13.27 13.23 0.55
C GLN A 110 -12.10 12.71 1.40
N VAL A 111 -11.52 11.55 1.08
CA VAL A 111 -10.28 11.07 1.72
C VAL A 111 -9.14 12.03 1.41
N VAL A 112 -8.94 12.38 0.14
CA VAL A 112 -7.90 13.34 -0.28
C VAL A 112 -8.09 14.71 0.38
N GLU A 113 -9.32 15.24 0.40
CA GLU A 113 -9.63 16.52 1.04
C GLU A 113 -9.34 16.51 2.55
N ALA A 114 -9.77 15.44 3.24
CA ALA A 114 -9.54 15.28 4.67
C ALA A 114 -8.04 15.16 5.00
N CYS A 115 -7.29 14.40 4.21
CA CYS A 115 -5.86 14.21 4.41
C CYS A 115 -5.06 15.49 4.12
N ARG A 116 -5.41 16.25 3.09
CA ARG A 116 -4.83 17.59 2.85
C ARG A 116 -5.04 18.54 4.03
N ALA A 117 -6.23 18.52 4.64
CA ALA A 117 -6.56 19.41 5.75
C ALA A 117 -5.95 18.96 7.08
N TYR A 118 -5.93 17.66 7.35
CA TYR A 118 -5.62 17.14 8.69
C TYR A 118 -4.32 16.32 8.76
N LEU A 119 -3.80 15.82 7.64
CA LEU A 119 -2.56 15.03 7.54
C LEU A 119 -1.59 15.65 6.53
N PRO A 120 -1.25 16.95 6.68
CA PRO A 120 -0.43 17.66 5.69
C PRO A 120 0.97 17.06 5.52
N GLY A 121 1.48 16.30 6.50
CA GLY A 121 2.76 15.59 6.38
C GLY A 121 2.74 14.48 5.33
N ASN A 122 1.61 13.77 5.18
CA ASN A 122 1.40 12.75 4.15
C ASN A 122 1.05 13.39 2.81
N ALA A 123 0.07 14.29 2.80
CA ALA A 123 -0.49 14.91 1.58
C ALA A 123 0.39 16.00 0.95
N CYS A 124 1.58 16.28 1.50
CA CYS A 124 2.43 17.43 1.13
C CYS A 124 2.91 17.45 -0.34
N ARG A 125 2.79 16.35 -1.07
CA ARG A 125 3.21 16.22 -2.46
C ARG A 125 2.07 15.96 -3.45
N MET A 126 0.85 15.99 -3.01
CA MET A 126 -0.33 15.79 -3.86
C MET A 126 -0.47 16.83 -4.99
N ASP A 127 0.17 18.00 -4.83
CA ASP A 127 0.16 19.08 -5.82
C ASP A 127 1.49 19.16 -6.62
N ASP A 128 2.35 18.12 -6.56
CA ASP A 128 3.54 18.04 -7.42
C ASP A 128 3.08 17.96 -8.89
N ARG A 129 3.78 18.66 -9.79
CA ARG A 129 3.43 18.76 -11.22
C ARG A 129 3.35 17.43 -11.97
N ARG A 130 3.95 16.39 -11.42
CA ARG A 130 3.98 15.02 -11.97
C ARG A 130 2.77 14.20 -11.56
N VAL A 131 1.98 14.69 -10.57
CA VAL A 131 0.85 13.97 -9.97
C VAL A 131 -0.45 14.37 -10.66
N HIS A 132 -1.16 13.38 -11.14
CA HIS A 132 -2.49 13.54 -11.74
C HIS A 132 -3.48 12.69 -10.93
N ILE A 133 -4.46 13.35 -10.30
CA ILE A 133 -5.44 12.67 -9.46
C ILE A 133 -6.72 12.45 -10.26
N TYR A 134 -7.17 11.20 -10.31
CA TYR A 134 -8.41 10.78 -10.96
C TYR A 134 -9.38 10.24 -9.90
N PHE A 135 -10.51 10.91 -9.73
CA PHE A 135 -11.57 10.46 -8.84
C PHE A 135 -12.52 9.54 -9.58
N GLU A 136 -12.13 8.28 -9.68
CA GLU A 136 -12.92 7.26 -10.38
C GLU A 136 -12.65 5.83 -9.88
N ASN A 137 -13.48 4.91 -10.34
CA ASN A 137 -13.32 3.50 -10.01
C ASN A 137 -12.08 2.90 -10.69
N ALA A 138 -11.14 2.35 -9.91
CA ALA A 138 -9.88 1.82 -10.38
C ALA A 138 -10.04 0.64 -11.37
N LEU A 139 -11.09 -0.21 -11.24
CA LEU A 139 -11.38 -1.27 -12.21
C LEU A 139 -11.73 -0.71 -13.58
N LYS A 140 -12.44 0.42 -13.63
CA LYS A 140 -12.74 1.09 -14.91
C LYS A 140 -11.52 1.76 -15.49
N TYR A 141 -10.70 2.35 -14.62
CA TYR A 141 -9.47 3.02 -15.02
C TYR A 141 -8.49 2.05 -15.66
N ILE A 142 -8.14 0.98 -14.95
CA ILE A 142 -7.09 0.04 -15.37
C ILE A 142 -7.42 -0.71 -16.66
N ARG A 143 -8.71 -0.99 -16.94
CA ARG A 143 -9.16 -1.70 -18.14
C ARG A 143 -8.88 -0.96 -19.44
N ARG A 144 -8.64 0.35 -19.40
CA ARG A 144 -8.34 1.17 -20.59
C ARG A 144 -6.85 1.43 -20.79
N CYS A 145 -6.02 1.00 -19.84
CA CYS A 145 -4.58 1.15 -19.89
C CYS A 145 -3.91 -0.08 -20.54
N GLU A 146 -2.96 0.14 -21.43
CA GLU A 146 -2.22 -0.92 -22.13
C GLU A 146 -0.76 -0.49 -22.26
N GLU A 147 0.16 -1.23 -21.62
CA GLU A 147 1.62 -0.99 -21.66
C GLU A 147 2.04 0.46 -21.32
N GLU A 148 1.35 1.08 -20.38
CA GLU A 148 1.56 2.49 -20.02
C GLU A 148 2.49 2.70 -18.84
N TYR A 149 2.54 1.75 -17.89
CA TYR A 149 3.18 1.96 -16.59
C TYR A 149 4.39 1.06 -16.38
N ASP A 150 5.44 1.64 -15.79
CA ASP A 150 6.61 0.89 -15.31
C ASP A 150 6.33 0.24 -13.95
N LEU A 151 5.49 0.90 -13.14
CA LEU A 151 5.13 0.44 -11.80
C LEU A 151 3.64 0.70 -11.53
N ILE A 152 2.98 -0.30 -10.97
CA ILE A 152 1.63 -0.16 -10.40
C ILE A 152 1.70 -0.45 -8.91
N ILE A 153 1.26 0.48 -8.08
CA ILE A 153 1.13 0.32 -6.64
C ILE A 153 -0.37 0.25 -6.30
N VAL A 154 -0.80 -0.85 -5.71
CA VAL A 154 -2.18 -1.04 -5.26
C VAL A 154 -2.20 -0.92 -3.73
N ASP A 155 -2.54 0.27 -3.29
CA ASP A 155 -2.67 0.66 -1.89
C ASP A 155 -4.15 0.85 -1.57
N SER A 156 -4.87 -0.26 -1.52
CA SER A 156 -6.30 -0.30 -1.24
C SER A 156 -6.57 -0.69 0.21
N SER A 157 -7.77 -0.39 0.69
CA SER A 157 -8.29 -0.99 1.91
C SER A 157 -8.40 -2.52 1.76
N ASP A 158 -8.76 -3.20 2.84
CA ASP A 158 -8.87 -4.66 2.90
C ASP A 158 -9.80 -5.25 1.81
N PRO A 159 -9.66 -6.56 1.49
CA PRO A 159 -10.35 -7.23 0.39
C PRO A 159 -11.86 -7.46 0.64
N PHE A 160 -12.49 -6.55 1.37
CA PHE A 160 -13.90 -6.57 1.72
C PHE A 160 -14.60 -5.28 1.25
N GLY A 161 -15.90 -5.37 0.97
CA GLY A 161 -16.70 -4.21 0.59
C GLY A 161 -16.26 -3.56 -0.74
N PRO A 162 -16.09 -2.24 -0.79
CA PRO A 162 -15.80 -1.51 -2.04
C PRO A 162 -14.52 -1.95 -2.75
N SER A 163 -13.53 -2.45 -2.01
CA SER A 163 -12.22 -2.87 -2.54
C SER A 163 -12.17 -4.32 -3.03
N GLU A 164 -13.19 -5.14 -2.78
CA GLU A 164 -13.20 -6.58 -3.15
C GLU A 164 -12.84 -6.83 -4.63
N GLY A 165 -13.27 -5.93 -5.52
CA GLY A 165 -12.97 -5.99 -6.94
C GLY A 165 -11.49 -5.92 -7.29
N LEU A 166 -10.66 -5.28 -6.45
CA LEU A 166 -9.21 -5.11 -6.64
C LEU A 166 -8.39 -6.37 -6.28
N PHE A 167 -9.06 -7.42 -5.82
CA PHE A 167 -8.44 -8.69 -5.47
C PHE A 167 -8.83 -9.83 -6.44
N THR A 168 -9.44 -9.51 -7.56
CA THR A 168 -9.89 -10.48 -8.56
C THR A 168 -8.79 -10.83 -9.57
N ARG A 169 -8.85 -12.03 -10.15
CA ARG A 169 -7.95 -12.43 -11.25
C ARG A 169 -8.07 -11.48 -12.46
N GLU A 170 -9.27 -10.99 -12.72
CA GLU A 170 -9.51 -10.03 -13.81
C GLU A 170 -8.78 -8.70 -13.57
N PHE A 171 -8.79 -8.21 -12.34
CA PHE A 171 -8.05 -7.00 -11.97
C PHE A 171 -6.55 -7.19 -12.15
N TYR A 172 -5.97 -8.28 -11.64
CA TYR A 172 -4.54 -8.57 -11.81
C TYR A 172 -4.15 -8.77 -13.28
N GLY A 173 -5.02 -9.37 -14.09
CA GLY A 173 -4.86 -9.45 -15.54
C GLY A 173 -4.86 -8.08 -16.20
N SER A 174 -5.73 -7.17 -15.77
CA SER A 174 -5.75 -5.79 -16.25
C SER A 174 -4.50 -5.02 -15.82
N CYS A 175 -4.00 -5.22 -14.59
CA CYS A 175 -2.72 -4.65 -14.16
C CYS A 175 -1.56 -5.18 -15.00
N PHE A 176 -1.55 -6.49 -15.30
CA PHE A 176 -0.54 -7.09 -16.17
C PHE A 176 -0.54 -6.42 -17.56
N ASN A 177 -1.69 -6.23 -18.16
CA ASN A 177 -1.79 -5.59 -19.49
C ASN A 177 -1.40 -4.11 -19.46
N ALA A 178 -1.71 -3.39 -18.38
CA ALA A 178 -1.38 -1.97 -18.24
C ALA A 178 0.12 -1.73 -17.97
N LEU A 179 0.85 -2.73 -17.48
CA LEU A 179 2.28 -2.68 -17.27
C LEU A 179 3.05 -2.85 -18.59
N LYS A 180 4.11 -2.06 -18.76
CA LYS A 180 5.13 -2.24 -19.81
C LYS A 180 5.78 -3.62 -19.72
N GLU A 181 6.60 -3.98 -20.71
CA GLU A 181 7.22 -5.30 -20.85
C GLU A 181 8.03 -5.75 -19.63
N ASP A 182 8.62 -4.82 -18.89
CA ASP A 182 9.43 -5.09 -17.70
C ASP A 182 8.80 -4.53 -16.39
N GLY A 183 7.51 -4.23 -16.44
CA GLY A 183 6.80 -3.59 -15.35
C GLY A 183 6.64 -4.45 -14.09
N ILE A 184 6.48 -3.75 -12.97
CA ILE A 184 6.28 -4.32 -11.64
C ILE A 184 4.94 -3.88 -11.08
N MET A 185 4.24 -4.78 -10.39
CA MET A 185 3.10 -4.46 -9.54
C MET A 185 3.44 -4.79 -8.08
N VAL A 186 3.08 -3.89 -7.18
CA VAL A 186 3.12 -4.13 -5.74
C VAL A 186 1.74 -3.87 -5.15
N ASN A 187 1.31 -4.71 -4.22
CA ASN A 187 0.04 -4.52 -3.52
C ASN A 187 0.17 -4.85 -2.03
N GLN A 188 -0.67 -4.25 -1.21
CA GLN A 188 -0.87 -4.70 0.16
C GLN A 188 -1.59 -6.05 0.18
N GLN A 189 -1.27 -6.92 1.13
CA GLN A 189 -1.86 -8.25 1.27
C GLN A 189 -2.38 -8.56 2.67
N GLY A 190 -2.41 -7.58 3.57
CA GLY A 190 -2.95 -7.74 4.91
C GLY A 190 -2.04 -8.50 5.87
N SER A 191 -2.62 -9.00 6.94
CA SER A 191 -1.94 -9.79 7.96
C SER A 191 -2.20 -11.29 7.77
N PRO A 192 -1.21 -12.18 7.97
CA PRO A 192 -1.41 -13.63 7.86
C PRO A 192 -1.95 -14.27 9.16
N PHE A 193 -2.20 -13.49 10.22
CA PHE A 193 -2.49 -14.03 11.56
C PHE A 193 -3.95 -14.39 11.79
N TYR A 194 -4.87 -13.57 11.29
CA TYR A 194 -6.30 -13.83 11.46
C TYR A 194 -6.84 -14.65 10.29
N ALA A 195 -7.72 -15.59 10.58
CA ALA A 195 -8.14 -16.61 9.60
C ALA A 195 -8.76 -16.03 8.32
N GLU A 196 -9.55 -14.96 8.44
CA GLU A 196 -10.17 -14.31 7.28
C GLU A 196 -9.13 -13.60 6.41
N ASP A 197 -8.24 -12.84 7.03
CA ASP A 197 -7.15 -12.12 6.37
C ASP A 197 -6.17 -13.09 5.71
N ALA A 198 -5.77 -14.13 6.44
CA ALA A 198 -4.91 -15.19 5.94
C ALA A 198 -5.49 -15.86 4.69
N SER A 199 -6.78 -16.19 4.71
CA SER A 199 -7.47 -16.79 3.57
C SER A 199 -7.58 -15.81 2.40
N ALA A 200 -7.77 -14.52 2.66
CA ALA A 200 -7.80 -13.48 1.63
C ALA A 200 -6.41 -13.29 1.00
N MET A 201 -5.37 -13.26 1.80
CA MET A 201 -3.96 -13.20 1.37
C MET A 201 -3.61 -14.38 0.47
N GLN A 202 -3.91 -15.62 0.88
CA GLN A 202 -3.67 -16.81 0.07
C GLN A 202 -4.41 -16.77 -1.27
N ARG A 203 -5.68 -16.34 -1.29
CA ARG A 203 -6.45 -16.17 -2.55
C ARG A 203 -5.83 -15.11 -3.45
N SER A 204 -5.39 -13.98 -2.89
CA SER A 204 -4.73 -12.90 -3.62
C SER A 204 -3.41 -13.39 -4.23
N HIS A 205 -2.56 -14.00 -3.42
CA HIS A 205 -1.27 -14.55 -3.86
C HIS A 205 -1.44 -15.55 -5.01
N LYS A 206 -2.34 -16.53 -4.87
CA LYS A 206 -2.65 -17.52 -5.93
C LYS A 206 -3.04 -16.87 -7.25
N ARG A 207 -3.88 -15.83 -7.20
CA ARG A 207 -4.33 -15.11 -8.39
C ARG A 207 -3.20 -14.35 -9.06
N ILE A 208 -2.33 -13.72 -8.27
CA ILE A 208 -1.15 -13.01 -8.75
C ILE A 208 -0.14 -13.98 -9.36
N ALA A 209 0.21 -15.06 -8.65
CA ALA A 209 1.14 -16.08 -9.12
C ALA A 209 0.67 -16.76 -10.42
N SER A 210 -0.66 -16.90 -10.61
CA SER A 210 -1.22 -17.42 -11.88
C SER A 210 -1.18 -16.41 -13.03
N THR A 211 -0.85 -15.15 -12.78
CA THR A 211 -0.91 -14.05 -13.76
C THR A 211 0.49 -13.55 -14.13
N PHE A 212 1.39 -13.46 -13.16
CA PHE A 212 2.75 -12.93 -13.34
C PHE A 212 3.80 -14.03 -13.32
N PRO A 213 4.84 -13.96 -14.14
CA PRO A 213 5.92 -14.95 -14.16
C PRO A 213 6.78 -14.93 -12.89
N ILE A 214 6.83 -13.79 -12.19
CA ILE A 214 7.52 -13.63 -10.92
C ILE A 214 6.52 -13.09 -9.91
N SER A 215 6.29 -13.85 -8.84
CA SER A 215 5.45 -13.46 -7.70
C SER A 215 6.18 -13.78 -6.41
N ARG A 216 6.29 -12.81 -5.52
CA ARG A 216 6.93 -12.94 -4.20
C ARG A 216 6.15 -12.15 -3.17
N VAL A 217 6.26 -12.54 -1.92
CA VAL A 217 5.68 -11.84 -0.78
C VAL A 217 6.81 -11.31 0.10
N TYR A 218 6.65 -10.10 0.62
CA TYR A 218 7.56 -9.53 1.60
C TYR A 218 6.80 -8.89 2.77
N GLN A 219 7.49 -8.70 3.87
CA GLN A 219 6.90 -8.36 5.16
C GLN A 219 7.40 -7.01 5.70
N ALA A 220 6.56 -6.36 6.50
CA ALA A 220 6.92 -5.25 7.35
C ALA A 220 6.24 -5.36 8.73
N HIS A 221 6.82 -4.70 9.74
CA HIS A 221 6.24 -4.62 11.07
C HIS A 221 5.68 -3.22 11.28
N ILE A 222 4.35 -3.11 11.32
CA ILE A 222 3.62 -1.85 11.48
C ILE A 222 2.87 -1.91 12.82
N PRO A 223 3.34 -1.21 13.85
CA PRO A 223 2.85 -1.37 15.22
C PRO A 223 1.36 -1.18 15.42
N THR A 224 0.73 -0.31 14.61
CA THR A 224 -0.69 0.02 14.74
C THR A 224 -1.63 -0.81 13.87
N PHE A 225 -1.08 -1.63 12.97
CA PHE A 225 -1.89 -2.54 12.14
C PHE A 225 -2.17 -3.86 12.87
N ALA A 226 -3.14 -4.60 12.36
CA ALA A 226 -3.55 -5.88 12.92
C ALA A 226 -2.35 -6.82 13.15
N ALA A 227 -2.18 -7.31 14.36
CA ALA A 227 -1.06 -8.16 14.80
C ALA A 227 0.34 -7.54 14.63
N GLY A 228 0.47 -6.28 14.17
CA GLY A 228 1.77 -5.64 13.92
C GLY A 228 2.58 -6.25 12.78
N TYR A 229 2.02 -7.18 12.03
CA TYR A 229 2.68 -7.94 10.98
C TYR A 229 1.91 -7.81 9.66
N TRP A 230 2.52 -7.16 8.69
CA TRP A 230 1.88 -6.81 7.43
C TRP A 230 2.64 -7.34 6.23
N LEU A 231 1.92 -7.72 5.21
CA LEU A 231 2.46 -8.33 4.01
C LEU A 231 2.18 -7.46 2.78
N PHE A 232 3.12 -7.53 1.86
CA PHE A 232 3.04 -6.96 0.53
C PHE A 232 3.33 -8.02 -0.53
N GLY A 233 2.61 -7.97 -1.63
CA GLY A 233 2.91 -8.75 -2.81
C GLY A 233 3.82 -7.98 -3.76
N PHE A 234 4.79 -8.65 -4.35
CA PHE A 234 5.64 -8.17 -5.43
C PHE A 234 5.42 -9.07 -6.64
N ALA A 235 4.91 -8.51 -7.71
CA ALA A 235 4.66 -9.22 -8.96
C ALA A 235 5.39 -8.52 -10.11
N SER A 236 6.10 -9.24 -10.94
CA SER A 236 6.92 -8.65 -11.99
C SER A 236 6.85 -9.46 -13.28
N LYS A 237 6.94 -8.76 -14.41
CA LYS A 237 7.10 -9.38 -15.73
C LYS A 237 8.53 -9.85 -15.97
N LYS A 238 9.51 -9.25 -15.28
CA LYS A 238 10.93 -9.48 -15.60
C LYS A 238 11.84 -9.52 -14.38
N TYR A 239 11.73 -8.58 -13.46
CA TYR A 239 12.71 -8.40 -12.39
C TYR A 239 12.42 -9.29 -11.19
N HIS A 240 13.46 -9.99 -10.70
CA HIS A 240 13.39 -10.66 -9.41
C HIS A 240 13.73 -9.68 -8.27
N PRO A 241 12.93 -9.61 -7.19
CA PRO A 241 13.08 -8.55 -6.18
C PRO A 241 14.40 -8.56 -5.43
N ILE A 242 15.07 -9.71 -5.29
CA ILE A 242 16.35 -9.84 -4.60
C ILE A 242 17.51 -9.80 -5.60
N ASP A 243 17.43 -10.58 -6.68
CA ASP A 243 18.56 -10.76 -7.60
C ASP A 243 18.83 -9.52 -8.46
N ASP A 244 17.77 -8.76 -8.79
CA ASP A 244 17.84 -7.53 -9.56
C ASP A 244 17.89 -6.26 -8.69
N LEU A 245 18.00 -6.40 -7.35
CA LEU A 245 18.19 -5.26 -6.45
C LEU A 245 19.51 -4.54 -6.74
N ASP A 246 19.44 -3.31 -7.22
CA ASP A 246 20.62 -2.45 -7.36
C ASP A 246 20.87 -1.62 -6.09
N ALA A 247 21.46 -2.29 -5.09
CA ALA A 247 21.78 -1.66 -3.82
C ALA A 247 22.80 -0.51 -3.95
N ALA A 248 23.64 -0.51 -4.98
CA ALA A 248 24.61 0.54 -5.23
C ALA A 248 23.92 1.79 -5.81
N ALA A 249 23.08 1.62 -6.83
CA ALA A 249 22.28 2.70 -7.38
C ALA A 249 21.35 3.32 -6.32
N TRP A 250 20.67 2.48 -5.51
CA TRP A 250 19.87 2.98 -4.41
C TRP A 250 20.65 3.86 -3.45
N LYS A 251 21.82 3.41 -3.00
CA LYS A 251 22.70 4.19 -2.08
C LYS A 251 23.16 5.51 -2.71
N ALA A 252 23.39 5.54 -4.01
CA ALA A 252 23.81 6.75 -4.73
C ALA A 252 22.73 7.85 -4.74
N LEU A 253 21.44 7.51 -4.54
CA LEU A 253 20.37 8.49 -4.37
C LEU A 253 20.54 9.32 -3.09
N ASN A 254 21.35 8.87 -2.13
CA ASN A 254 21.56 9.52 -0.83
C ASN A 254 20.23 9.89 -0.13
N MET A 255 19.19 9.07 -0.32
CA MET A 255 17.86 9.30 0.19
C MET A 255 17.80 8.89 1.67
N ARG A 256 17.34 9.81 2.52
CA ARG A 256 17.11 9.50 3.94
C ARG A 256 15.79 8.75 4.08
N THR A 257 15.86 7.56 4.66
CA THR A 257 14.71 6.73 5.03
C THR A 257 14.70 6.51 6.53
N ARG A 258 13.53 6.21 7.08
CA ARG A 258 13.32 5.93 8.51
C ARG A 258 13.27 4.42 8.77
N TYR A 259 12.80 3.64 7.80
CA TYR A 259 12.60 2.21 7.91
C TYR A 259 13.33 1.41 6.82
N TYR A 260 13.14 1.79 5.56
CA TYR A 260 13.71 1.07 4.43
C TYR A 260 15.25 1.16 4.40
N THR A 261 15.89 0.03 4.18
CA THR A 261 17.30 -0.09 3.79
C THR A 261 17.45 -1.22 2.79
N THR A 262 18.49 -1.22 1.96
CA THR A 262 18.75 -2.33 1.03
C THR A 262 19.04 -3.66 1.73
N LYS A 263 19.45 -3.66 2.99
CA LYS A 263 19.59 -4.88 3.81
C LYS A 263 18.25 -5.37 4.30
N LEU A 264 17.39 -4.45 4.78
CA LEU A 264 16.03 -4.79 5.17
C LEU A 264 15.22 -5.29 3.98
N HIS A 265 15.39 -4.69 2.80
CA HIS A 265 14.78 -5.15 1.55
C HIS A 265 14.99 -6.64 1.34
N VAL A 266 16.23 -7.11 1.35
CA VAL A 266 16.54 -8.54 1.22
C VAL A 266 15.93 -9.34 2.37
N GLY A 267 16.10 -8.88 3.61
CA GLY A 267 15.56 -9.55 4.80
C GLY A 267 14.05 -9.67 4.83
N ALA A 268 13.33 -8.70 4.24
CA ALA A 268 11.87 -8.69 4.20
C ALA A 268 11.26 -9.83 3.37
N PHE A 269 12.01 -10.40 2.43
CA PHE A 269 11.57 -11.55 1.61
C PHE A 269 11.86 -12.90 2.25
N TYR A 270 12.58 -12.96 3.38
CA TYR A 270 12.74 -14.20 4.16
C TYR A 270 11.60 -14.29 5.17
N LEU A 271 10.63 -15.14 4.83
CA LEU A 271 9.38 -15.25 5.57
C LEU A 271 9.50 -16.33 6.69
N PRO A 272 8.71 -16.24 7.76
CA PRO A 272 8.57 -17.30 8.73
C PRO A 272 8.03 -18.59 8.10
N ALA A 273 8.47 -19.74 8.58
CA ALA A 273 8.12 -21.06 8.03
C ALA A 273 6.60 -21.31 7.90
N PHE A 274 5.79 -20.84 8.86
CA PHE A 274 4.33 -20.99 8.76
C PHE A 274 3.75 -20.25 7.56
N LEU A 275 4.30 -19.06 7.23
CA LEU A 275 3.83 -18.26 6.12
C LEU A 275 4.33 -18.83 4.78
N GLU A 276 5.58 -19.32 4.70
CA GLU A 276 6.08 -20.04 3.52
C GLU A 276 5.16 -21.22 3.21
N GLN A 277 4.83 -22.05 4.22
CA GLN A 277 3.89 -23.17 4.05
C GLN A 277 2.52 -22.71 3.54
N MET A 278 1.95 -21.63 4.10
CA MET A 278 0.65 -21.10 3.66
C MET A 278 0.65 -20.65 2.20
N LEU A 279 1.77 -20.10 1.71
CA LEU A 279 1.90 -19.68 0.31
C LEU A 279 2.09 -20.90 -0.61
N GLU A 280 2.91 -21.87 -0.24
CA GLU A 280 3.12 -23.13 -0.99
C GLU A 280 1.83 -23.93 -1.18
N GLU A 281 0.92 -23.93 -0.19
CA GLU A 281 -0.38 -24.62 -0.27
C GLU A 281 -1.28 -24.12 -1.42
N VAL A 282 -1.01 -22.95 -1.94
CA VAL A 282 -1.88 -22.28 -2.96
C VAL A 282 -1.18 -22.04 -4.31
N GLU A 283 0.13 -22.22 -4.38
CA GLU A 283 0.88 -22.20 -5.64
C GLU A 283 0.64 -23.49 -6.44
#